data_3a6f222127a4b6cde5f691a13a13f34c
#
_entry.id   3a6f222127a4b6cde5f691a13a13f34c
#
_cell.length_a   1.000
_cell.length_b   1.000
_cell.length_c   1.000
_cell.angle_alpha   90.00
_cell.angle_beta   90.00
_cell.angle_gamma   90.00
#
_symmetry.space_group_name_H-M   'P 1'
#
loop_
_entity.id
_entity.type
_entity.pdbx_description
1 polymer ?
#
loop_
_entity_poly.entity_id
_entity_poly.type
_entity_poly.pdbx_seq_one_letter_code
_entity_poly.pdbx_strand_id
1 'polypeptide(L)'
;FNCVGEKHLNDKGNFSFSEYSPELIEGLIREVAKTKPDAIVVLCTNFRGAEVVDSLEEEIGIPIYDSVNITLWKCLKMCNIKTETIKGWGRLFKQ
;
A
#
# COMPACT_ATOMS: atom_id res chain seq x y z
N PHE A 1 -14.30 7.75 -7.83
CA PHE A 1 -14.02 6.48 -7.14
C PHE A 1 -15.17 6.13 -6.19
N ASN A 2 -15.47 4.84 -6.10
CA ASN A 2 -16.47 4.32 -5.17
C ASN A 2 -15.76 3.54 -4.07
N CYS A 3 -15.79 4.05 -2.83
CA CYS A 3 -15.19 3.36 -1.69
C CYS A 3 -16.13 2.25 -1.22
N VAL A 4 -15.74 1.00 -1.45
CA VAL A 4 -16.56 -0.18 -1.11
C VAL A 4 -16.25 -0.75 0.27
N GLY A 5 -15.18 -0.30 0.92
CA GLY A 5 -14.82 -0.69 2.27
C GLY A 5 -13.63 0.12 2.78
N GLU A 6 -13.55 0.30 4.08
CA GLU A 6 -12.41 0.94 4.71
C GLU A 6 -12.15 0.33 6.09
N LYS A 7 -10.91 0.42 6.53
CA LYS A 7 -10.48 0.11 7.90
C LYS A 7 -9.51 1.18 8.34
N HIS A 8 -9.62 1.57 9.60
CA HIS A 8 -8.70 2.53 10.20
C HIS A 8 -8.39 2.14 11.64
N LEU A 9 -7.30 2.69 12.14
CA LEU A 9 -6.93 2.59 13.55
C LEU A 9 -7.44 3.83 14.27
N ASN A 10 -8.05 3.66 15.44
CA ASN A 10 -8.52 4.77 16.28
C ASN A 10 -7.35 5.42 17.02
N ASP A 11 -6.35 5.85 16.26
CA ASP A 11 -5.13 6.48 16.74
C ASP A 11 -5.06 7.91 16.20
N LYS A 12 -4.96 8.88 17.10
CA LYS A 12 -4.82 10.31 16.78
C LYS A 12 -3.36 10.75 16.73
N GLY A 13 -2.41 9.87 17.08
CA GLY A 13 -0.99 10.13 17.00
C GLY A 13 -0.48 10.06 15.56
N ASN A 14 0.71 10.62 15.35
CA ASN A 14 1.40 10.54 14.07
C ASN A 14 2.63 9.62 14.17
N PHE A 15 3.40 9.77 15.22
CA PHE A 15 4.58 8.93 15.48
C PHE A 15 4.20 7.48 15.76
N SER A 16 3.12 7.25 16.51
CA SER A 16 2.64 5.91 16.87
C SER A 16 2.28 5.05 15.66
N PHE A 17 1.93 5.63 14.51
CA PHE A 17 1.66 4.87 13.29
C PHE A 17 2.87 4.07 12.79
N SER A 18 4.08 4.54 13.04
CA SER A 18 5.30 3.83 12.68
C SER A 18 5.59 2.62 13.57
N GLU A 19 4.94 2.53 14.72
CA GLU A 19 5.11 1.45 15.70
C GLU A 19 4.23 0.24 15.41
N TYR A 20 3.21 0.38 14.56
CA TYR A 20 2.35 -0.75 14.18
C TYR A 20 3.13 -1.78 13.37
N SER A 21 2.95 -3.05 13.71
CA SER A 21 3.65 -4.13 13.04
C SER A 21 3.15 -4.33 11.61
N PRO A 22 4.01 -4.83 10.69
CA PRO A 22 3.57 -5.24 9.37
C PRO A 22 2.42 -6.23 9.40
N GLU A 23 2.40 -7.17 10.36
CA GLU A 23 1.35 -8.17 10.51
C GLU A 23 -0.02 -7.54 10.80
N LEU A 24 -0.07 -6.47 11.59
CA LEU A 24 -1.30 -5.74 11.83
C LEU A 24 -1.82 -5.08 10.55
N ILE A 25 -0.93 -4.45 9.80
CA ILE A 25 -1.25 -3.78 8.53
C ILE A 25 -1.75 -4.81 7.52
N GLU A 26 -1.10 -5.96 7.41
CA GLU A 26 -1.55 -7.08 6.57
C GLU A 26 -2.96 -7.53 6.93
N GLY A 27 -3.25 -7.66 8.23
CA GLY A 27 -4.58 -8.02 8.73
C GLY A 27 -5.66 -7.03 8.28
N LEU A 28 -5.39 -5.72 8.36
CA LEU A 28 -6.31 -4.68 7.91
C LEU A 28 -6.54 -4.74 6.39
N ILE A 29 -5.48 -4.96 5.63
CA ILE A 29 -5.57 -5.10 4.16
C ILE A 29 -6.41 -6.33 3.78
N ARG A 30 -6.19 -7.47 4.44
CA ARG A 30 -6.98 -8.69 4.19
C ARG A 30 -8.47 -8.49 4.52
N GLU A 31 -8.78 -7.74 5.57
CA GLU A 31 -10.16 -7.40 5.92
C GLU A 31 -10.83 -6.57 4.80
N VAL A 32 -10.15 -5.54 4.31
CA VAL A 32 -10.66 -4.72 3.19
C VAL A 32 -10.79 -5.55 1.92
N ALA A 33 -9.85 -6.45 1.66
CA ALA A 33 -9.87 -7.33 0.49
C ALA A 33 -11.13 -8.22 0.40
N LYS A 34 -11.77 -8.52 1.54
CA LYS A 34 -13.03 -9.29 1.57
C LYS A 34 -14.17 -8.60 0.81
N THR A 35 -14.13 -7.29 0.67
CA THR A 35 -15.11 -6.53 -0.13
C THR A 35 -14.87 -6.64 -1.63
N LYS A 36 -13.81 -7.32 -2.06
CA LYS A 36 -13.40 -7.52 -3.46
C LYS A 36 -13.29 -6.21 -4.25
N PRO A 37 -12.50 -5.23 -3.77
CA PRO A 37 -12.32 -3.98 -4.49
C PRO A 37 -11.43 -4.18 -5.72
N ASP A 38 -11.50 -3.22 -6.65
CA ASP A 38 -10.58 -3.19 -7.82
C ASP A 38 -9.14 -2.84 -7.42
N ALA A 39 -8.98 -2.10 -6.32
CA ALA A 39 -7.68 -1.73 -5.76
C ALA A 39 -7.82 -1.40 -4.27
N ILE A 40 -6.72 -1.53 -3.54
CA ILE A 40 -6.64 -1.14 -2.13
C ILE A 40 -5.62 -0.01 -1.99
N VAL A 41 -5.95 1.00 -1.20
CA VAL A 41 -5.05 2.12 -0.90
C VAL A 41 -4.67 2.10 0.57
N VAL A 42 -3.37 2.15 0.84
CA VAL A 42 -2.84 2.35 2.19
C VAL A 42 -2.48 3.83 2.33
N LEU A 43 -3.39 4.58 2.92
CA LEU A 43 -3.34 6.05 2.97
C LEU A 43 -2.68 6.54 4.27
N CYS A 44 -1.39 6.32 4.39
CA CYS A 44 -0.59 6.87 5.49
C CYS A 44 0.91 6.73 5.19
N THR A 45 1.64 7.82 5.25
CA THR A 45 3.10 7.81 5.01
C THR A 45 3.91 7.28 6.19
N ASN A 46 3.30 7.18 7.37
CA ASN A 46 3.96 6.67 8.58
C ASN A 46 3.67 5.19 8.84
N PHE A 47 2.74 4.57 8.12
CA PHE A 47 2.58 3.12 8.16
C PHE A 47 3.69 2.42 7.39
N ARG A 48 4.12 1.29 7.89
CA ARG A 48 5.07 0.40 7.21
C ARG A 48 4.35 -0.47 6.18
N GLY A 49 3.46 0.14 5.41
CA GLY A 49 2.64 -0.56 4.42
C GLY A 49 3.40 -0.98 3.18
N ALA A 50 4.39 -0.19 2.76
CA ALA A 50 5.19 -0.47 1.58
C ALA A 50 5.85 -1.86 1.61
N GLU A 51 6.28 -2.32 2.79
CA GLU A 51 6.97 -3.59 2.99
C GLU A 51 6.11 -4.82 2.66
N VAL A 52 4.79 -4.70 2.84
CA VAL A 52 3.87 -5.84 2.72
C VAL A 52 3.17 -5.90 1.37
N VAL A 53 3.32 -4.86 0.53
CA VAL A 53 2.60 -4.75 -0.74
C VAL A 53 2.86 -5.92 -1.65
N ASP A 54 4.11 -6.25 -1.91
CA ASP A 54 4.48 -7.25 -2.91
C ASP A 54 3.91 -8.64 -2.59
N SER A 55 4.11 -9.09 -1.34
CA SER A 55 3.61 -10.39 -0.88
C SER A 55 2.09 -10.46 -0.83
N LEU A 56 1.44 -9.39 -0.39
CA LEU A 56 -0.02 -9.36 -0.31
C LEU A 56 -0.69 -9.28 -1.68
N GLU A 57 -0.11 -8.55 -2.63
CA GLU A 57 -0.62 -8.54 -4.01
C GLU A 57 -0.57 -9.93 -4.65
N GLU A 58 0.48 -10.71 -4.36
CA GLU A 58 0.56 -12.11 -4.79
C GLU A 58 -0.50 -12.99 -4.13
N GLU A 59 -0.70 -12.81 -2.81
CA GLU A 59 -1.67 -13.59 -2.03
C GLU A 59 -3.11 -13.31 -2.43
N ILE A 60 -3.51 -12.05 -2.52
CA ILE A 60 -4.91 -11.65 -2.69
C ILE A 60 -5.30 -11.33 -4.12
N GLY A 61 -4.35 -11.11 -5.01
CA GLY A 61 -4.59 -10.81 -6.42
C GLY A 61 -5.12 -9.40 -6.71
N ILE A 62 -5.18 -8.52 -5.71
CA ILE A 62 -5.71 -7.15 -5.84
C ILE A 62 -4.54 -6.16 -5.76
N PRO A 63 -4.46 -5.16 -6.67
CA PRO A 63 -3.43 -4.12 -6.58
C PRO A 63 -3.51 -3.34 -5.26
N ILE A 64 -2.35 -3.10 -4.65
CA ILE A 64 -2.23 -2.35 -3.40
C ILE A 64 -1.35 -1.12 -3.63
N TYR A 65 -1.88 0.04 -3.36
CA TYR A 65 -1.19 1.32 -3.56
C TYR A 65 -0.88 1.96 -2.20
N ASP A 66 0.38 1.85 -1.79
CA ASP A 66 0.89 2.50 -0.58
C ASP A 66 1.30 3.95 -0.88
N SER A 67 1.05 4.85 0.07
CA SER A 67 1.31 6.29 -0.09
C SER A 67 2.77 6.61 -0.42
N VAL A 68 3.72 5.91 0.21
CA VAL A 68 5.15 6.12 -0.02
C VAL A 68 5.54 5.61 -1.41
N ASN A 69 5.09 4.41 -1.75
CA ASN A 69 5.37 3.79 -3.05
C ASN A 69 4.83 4.62 -4.21
N ILE A 70 3.59 5.13 -4.11
CA ILE A 70 2.98 5.99 -5.15
C ILE A 70 3.79 7.28 -5.32
N THR A 71 4.18 7.90 -4.21
CA THR A 71 4.95 9.14 -4.24
C THR A 71 6.29 8.94 -4.94
N LEU A 72 7.03 7.90 -4.52
CA LEU A 72 8.31 7.56 -5.14
C LEU A 72 8.16 7.24 -6.64
N TRP A 73 7.20 6.39 -6.99
CA TRP A 73 6.92 6.03 -8.37
C TRP A 73 6.67 7.27 -9.24
N LYS A 74 5.81 8.19 -8.73
CA LYS A 74 5.49 9.42 -9.48
C LYS A 74 6.72 10.32 -9.66
N CYS A 75 7.52 10.50 -8.61
CA CYS A 75 8.76 11.27 -8.69
C CYS A 75 9.72 10.68 -9.74
N LEU A 76 9.92 9.37 -9.74
CA LEU A 76 10.78 8.70 -10.71
C LEU A 76 10.27 8.90 -12.14
N LYS A 77 8.97 8.76 -12.38
CA LYS A 77 8.35 9.02 -13.69
C LYS A 77 8.57 10.46 -14.16
N MET A 78 8.44 11.43 -13.26
CA MET A 78 8.68 12.85 -13.58
C MET A 78 10.13 13.12 -13.94
N CYS A 79 11.06 12.34 -13.40
CA CYS A 79 12.49 12.40 -13.71
C CYS A 79 12.88 11.54 -14.93
N ASN A 80 11.93 10.94 -15.64
CA ASN A 80 12.14 10.02 -16.76
C ASN A 80 12.99 8.80 -16.38
N ILE A 81 12.91 8.34 -15.14
CA ILE A 81 13.60 7.15 -14.66
C ILE A 81 12.69 5.93 -14.86
N LYS A 82 13.26 4.86 -15.43
CA LYS A 82 12.53 3.61 -15.60
C LYS A 82 12.27 2.92 -14.27
N THR A 83 11.00 2.71 -13.96
CA THR A 83 10.57 2.13 -12.69
C THR A 83 10.58 0.60 -12.69
N GLU A 84 10.57 -0.04 -13.85
CA GLU A 84 10.52 -1.51 -13.98
C GLU A 84 11.75 -2.22 -13.40
N THR A 85 12.83 -1.49 -13.16
CA THR A 85 14.04 -2.01 -12.50
C THR A 85 13.86 -2.20 -11.00
N ILE A 86 12.86 -1.54 -10.41
CA ILE A 86 12.52 -1.65 -8.98
C ILE A 86 11.62 -2.87 -8.80
N LYS A 87 12.09 -3.85 -8.02
CA LYS A 87 11.39 -5.12 -7.80
C LYS A 87 11.18 -5.37 -6.32
N GLY A 88 10.11 -6.12 -5.99
CA GLY A 88 9.79 -6.48 -4.60
C GLY A 88 8.98 -5.43 -3.85
N TRP A 89 8.45 -4.43 -4.55
CA TRP A 89 7.68 -3.32 -3.94
C TRP A 89 6.28 -3.16 -4.56
N GLY A 90 5.79 -4.21 -5.22
CA GLY A 90 4.45 -4.24 -5.78
C GLY A 90 4.39 -3.98 -7.29
N ARG A 91 3.18 -4.20 -7.84
CA ARG A 91 2.91 -4.09 -9.28
C ARG A 91 3.05 -2.67 -9.82
N LEU A 92 2.92 -1.68 -8.95
CA LEU A 92 2.98 -0.26 -9.33
C LEU A 92 4.24 0.07 -10.13
N PHE A 93 5.38 -0.45 -9.71
CA PHE A 93 6.67 -0.15 -10.34
C PHE A 93 6.84 -0.79 -11.73
N LYS A 94 5.97 -1.72 -12.11
CA LYS A 94 5.95 -2.31 -13.45
C LYS A 94 5.19 -1.45 -14.48
N GLN A 95 4.60 -0.38 -14.03
CA GLN A 95 3.80 0.53 -14.87
C GLN A 95 4.60 1.71 -15.42
#